data_eccf43f4fe423a64d2433fec2eb819bb
#
_entry.id   eccf43f4fe423a64d2433fec2eb819bb
#
_cell.length_a   1.000
_cell.length_b   1.000
_cell.length_c   1.000
_cell.angle_alpha   90.00
_cell.angle_beta   90.00
_cell.angle_gamma   90.00
#
_symmetry.space_group_name_H-M   'P 1'
#
loop_
_entity.id
_entity.type
_entity.pdbx_description
1 polymer ?
#
loop_
_entity_poly.entity_id
_entity_poly.type
_entity_poly.pdbx_seq_one_letter_code
_entity_poly.pdbx_strand_id
1 'polypeptide(L)'
;DFSLDTPIADLPDKIVDILLYGTKGAKIEIERTNEYGTGKYKTEFEGIINNLERRFRETQSNWIKEEIESYMSAIPCDKCHGRRLSPESLSVTVGGINISEFCDKSITEALEFVNDLQLTDREMFIAASILKEIKERLGFLQSVGLEYLTLSRSSGTLSGGESQRIRLATQIGSSLMGVLYILDEPSIASKRQ
;
A
#
# COMPACT_ATOMS: atom_id res chain seq x y z
N ASP A 1 -20.97 -36.54 2.91
CA ASP A 1 -21.47 -36.09 1.60
C ASP A 1 -22.11 -34.71 1.78
N PHE A 2 -21.84 -33.79 0.84
CA PHE A 2 -22.46 -32.48 0.79
C PHE A 2 -22.94 -32.20 -0.65
N SER A 3 -23.96 -31.36 -0.79
CA SER A 3 -24.48 -30.91 -2.09
C SER A 3 -23.76 -29.64 -2.53
N LEU A 4 -23.75 -29.35 -3.83
CA LEU A 4 -23.30 -28.06 -4.37
C LEU A 4 -24.13 -26.86 -3.87
N ASP A 5 -25.36 -27.13 -3.41
CA ASP A 5 -26.29 -26.16 -2.84
C ASP A 5 -26.05 -25.92 -1.33
N THR A 6 -25.14 -26.68 -0.71
CA THR A 6 -24.84 -26.52 0.71
C THR A 6 -24.09 -25.19 0.92
N PRO A 7 -24.59 -24.28 1.77
CA PRO A 7 -23.89 -23.04 2.10
C PRO A 7 -22.48 -23.31 2.64
N ILE A 8 -21.50 -22.48 2.29
CA ILE A 8 -20.09 -22.67 2.73
C ILE A 8 -19.99 -22.69 4.27
N ALA A 9 -20.82 -21.91 4.96
CA ALA A 9 -20.86 -21.86 6.42
C ALA A 9 -21.29 -23.20 7.08
N ASP A 10 -22.00 -24.04 6.33
CA ASP A 10 -22.50 -25.34 6.81
C ASP A 10 -21.59 -26.50 6.39
N LEU A 11 -20.51 -26.21 5.65
CA LEU A 11 -19.55 -27.23 5.25
C LEU A 11 -18.61 -27.59 6.43
N PRO A 12 -18.24 -28.87 6.57
CA PRO A 12 -17.21 -29.27 7.52
C PRO A 12 -15.86 -28.56 7.24
N ASP A 13 -15.15 -28.11 8.30
CA ASP A 13 -13.87 -27.39 8.19
C ASP A 13 -12.87 -28.08 7.27
N LYS A 14 -12.79 -29.41 7.30
CA LYS A 14 -11.95 -30.20 6.41
C LYS A 14 -12.27 -29.99 4.93
N ILE A 15 -13.52 -29.82 4.60
CA ILE A 15 -13.94 -29.60 3.21
C ILE A 15 -13.62 -28.16 2.80
N VAL A 16 -13.84 -27.20 3.68
CA VAL A 16 -13.45 -25.80 3.48
C VAL A 16 -11.93 -25.70 3.27
N ASP A 17 -11.11 -26.37 4.09
CA ASP A 17 -9.65 -26.41 3.93
C ASP A 17 -9.22 -26.97 2.57
N ILE A 18 -9.86 -28.05 2.10
CA ILE A 18 -9.60 -28.62 0.78
C ILE A 18 -10.01 -27.64 -0.34
N LEU A 19 -11.17 -27.00 -0.22
CA LEU A 19 -11.61 -26.02 -1.22
C LEU A 19 -10.66 -24.84 -1.31
N LEU A 20 -10.19 -24.33 -0.19
CA LEU A 20 -9.30 -23.17 -0.15
C LEU A 20 -7.87 -23.52 -0.56
N TYR A 21 -7.30 -24.58 0.02
CA TYR A 21 -5.87 -24.88 -0.08
C TYR A 21 -5.53 -26.13 -0.92
N GLY A 22 -6.57 -26.82 -1.43
CA GLY A 22 -6.40 -27.99 -2.27
C GLY A 22 -6.11 -29.27 -1.51
N THR A 23 -5.78 -30.31 -2.26
CA THR A 23 -5.56 -31.67 -1.74
C THR A 23 -4.13 -31.95 -1.23
N LYS A 24 -3.25 -30.93 -1.25
CA LYS A 24 -1.86 -31.01 -0.74
C LYS A 24 -1.10 -32.21 -1.33
N GLY A 25 -1.25 -32.47 -2.63
CA GLY A 25 -0.60 -33.57 -3.34
C GLY A 25 -1.40 -34.89 -3.38
N ALA A 26 -2.50 -35.01 -2.63
CA ALA A 26 -3.36 -36.19 -2.72
C ALA A 26 -4.19 -36.18 -4.01
N LYS A 27 -4.16 -37.29 -4.75
CA LYS A 27 -4.94 -37.43 -5.99
C LYS A 27 -6.37 -37.81 -5.67
N ILE A 28 -7.31 -37.05 -6.23
CA ILE A 28 -8.75 -37.35 -6.21
C ILE A 28 -9.17 -37.93 -7.56
N GLU A 29 -10.10 -38.86 -7.53
CA GLU A 29 -10.71 -39.42 -8.75
C GLU A 29 -11.86 -38.51 -9.17
N ILE A 30 -11.78 -37.98 -10.39
CA ILE A 30 -12.81 -37.16 -11.00
C ILE A 30 -13.45 -37.96 -12.13
N GLU A 31 -14.77 -37.99 -12.13
CA GLU A 31 -15.55 -38.56 -13.21
C GLU A 31 -16.05 -37.43 -14.11
N ARG A 32 -15.67 -37.45 -15.36
CA ARG A 32 -16.09 -36.50 -16.38
C ARG A 32 -16.90 -37.18 -17.43
N THR A 33 -18.15 -36.74 -17.57
CA THR A 33 -19.05 -37.17 -18.65
C THR A 33 -19.04 -36.13 -19.76
N ASN A 34 -18.82 -36.57 -20.99
CA ASN A 34 -18.93 -35.73 -22.19
C ASN A 34 -19.78 -36.48 -23.24
N GLU A 35 -20.00 -35.88 -24.40
CA GLU A 35 -20.77 -36.45 -25.51
C GLU A 35 -20.24 -37.81 -26.04
N TYR A 36 -18.95 -38.13 -25.74
CA TYR A 36 -18.26 -39.36 -26.17
C TYR A 36 -18.19 -40.45 -25.10
N GLY A 37 -18.71 -40.17 -23.87
CA GLY A 37 -18.76 -41.15 -22.80
C GLY A 37 -18.27 -40.58 -21.45
N THR A 38 -18.26 -41.51 -20.45
CA THR A 38 -17.80 -41.16 -19.08
C THR A 38 -16.38 -41.68 -18.89
N GLY A 39 -15.46 -40.79 -18.52
CA GLY A 39 -14.09 -41.13 -18.21
C GLY A 39 -13.72 -40.79 -16.77
N LYS A 40 -12.93 -41.66 -16.12
CA LYS A 40 -12.38 -41.42 -14.79
C LYS A 40 -10.90 -41.12 -14.88
N TYR A 41 -10.47 -40.08 -14.22
CA TYR A 41 -9.01 -39.71 -14.13
C TYR A 41 -8.67 -39.23 -12.73
N LYS A 42 -7.41 -39.42 -12.35
CA LYS A 42 -6.91 -38.99 -11.05
C LYS A 42 -6.12 -37.72 -11.23
N THR A 43 -6.49 -36.68 -10.52
CA THR A 43 -5.81 -35.41 -10.51
C THR A 43 -5.73 -34.83 -9.11
N GLU A 44 -4.80 -33.91 -8.92
CA GLU A 44 -4.71 -33.10 -7.71
C GLU A 44 -5.63 -31.89 -7.86
N PHE A 45 -6.24 -31.47 -6.76
CA PHE A 45 -6.98 -30.22 -6.73
C PHE A 45 -6.09 -29.15 -6.08
N GLU A 46 -5.79 -28.10 -6.84
CA GLU A 46 -4.88 -27.02 -6.45
C GLU A 46 -5.43 -26.18 -5.29
N GLY A 47 -6.74 -26.04 -5.18
CA GLY A 47 -7.41 -25.12 -4.25
C GLY A 47 -7.57 -23.72 -4.82
N ILE A 48 -8.56 -23.00 -4.29
CA ILE A 48 -8.93 -21.67 -4.78
C ILE A 48 -7.81 -20.67 -4.55
N ILE A 49 -7.26 -20.62 -3.33
CA ILE A 49 -6.21 -19.64 -2.97
C ILE A 49 -4.96 -19.84 -3.82
N ASN A 50 -4.44 -21.07 -3.89
CA ASN A 50 -3.23 -21.38 -4.67
C ASN A 50 -3.44 -21.08 -6.17
N ASN A 51 -4.64 -21.36 -6.70
CA ASN A 51 -5.00 -21.05 -8.08
C ASN A 51 -4.99 -19.53 -8.34
N LEU A 52 -5.62 -18.74 -7.46
CA LEU A 52 -5.65 -17.29 -7.56
C LEU A 52 -4.23 -16.69 -7.45
N GLU A 53 -3.42 -17.17 -6.49
CA GLU A 53 -2.03 -16.73 -6.35
C GLU A 53 -1.18 -17.03 -7.59
N ARG A 54 -1.30 -18.23 -8.15
CA ARG A 54 -0.62 -18.60 -9.38
C ARG A 54 -1.07 -17.71 -10.53
N ARG A 55 -2.37 -17.55 -10.75
CA ARG A 55 -2.93 -16.69 -11.79
C ARG A 55 -2.48 -15.24 -11.63
N PHE A 56 -2.43 -14.72 -10.43
CA PHE A 56 -1.94 -13.35 -10.16
C PHE A 56 -0.49 -13.15 -10.59
N ARG A 57 0.37 -14.15 -10.36
CA ARG A 57 1.78 -14.11 -10.77
C ARG A 57 1.98 -14.25 -12.28
N GLU A 58 1.21 -15.13 -12.91
CA GLU A 58 1.39 -15.51 -14.32
C GLU A 58 0.68 -14.57 -15.32
N THR A 59 -0.41 -13.90 -14.88
CA THR A 59 -1.19 -13.08 -15.80
C THR A 59 -0.48 -11.79 -16.20
N GLN A 60 -0.59 -11.43 -17.50
CA GLN A 60 -0.16 -10.15 -18.03
C GLN A 60 -1.34 -9.15 -18.13
N SER A 61 -2.56 -9.58 -17.86
CA SER A 61 -3.76 -8.74 -17.92
C SER A 61 -3.95 -7.93 -16.63
N ASN A 62 -3.93 -6.61 -16.74
CA ASN A 62 -4.19 -5.73 -15.60
C ASN A 62 -5.59 -5.93 -15.03
N TRP A 63 -6.60 -6.16 -15.87
CA TRP A 63 -7.98 -6.42 -15.42
C TRP A 63 -8.07 -7.66 -14.53
N ILE A 64 -7.41 -8.78 -14.91
CA ILE A 64 -7.39 -10.00 -14.09
C ILE A 64 -6.66 -9.77 -12.77
N LYS A 65 -5.58 -8.96 -12.78
CA LYS A 65 -4.87 -8.59 -11.56
C LYS A 65 -5.77 -7.80 -10.60
N GLU A 66 -6.43 -6.76 -11.11
CA GLU A 66 -7.36 -5.93 -10.33
C GLU A 66 -8.52 -6.76 -9.76
N GLU A 67 -9.07 -7.70 -10.55
CA GLU A 67 -10.10 -8.62 -10.07
C GLU A 67 -9.60 -9.46 -8.90
N ILE A 68 -8.42 -10.08 -9.03
CA ILE A 68 -7.84 -10.90 -7.95
C ILE A 68 -7.48 -10.03 -6.74
N GLU A 69 -6.93 -8.84 -6.94
CA GLU A 69 -6.64 -7.88 -5.86
C GLU A 69 -7.89 -7.49 -5.05
N SER A 70 -9.06 -7.47 -5.67
CA SER A 70 -10.32 -7.20 -4.96
C SER A 70 -10.67 -8.22 -3.87
N TYR A 71 -10.11 -9.42 -3.94
CA TYR A 71 -10.24 -10.47 -2.93
C TYR A 71 -9.11 -10.45 -1.88
N MET A 72 -8.12 -9.57 -2.04
CA MET A 72 -6.98 -9.46 -1.13
C MET A 72 -7.23 -8.36 -0.09
N SER A 73 -6.72 -8.59 1.12
CA SER A 73 -6.68 -7.59 2.18
C SER A 73 -5.24 -7.23 2.52
N ALA A 74 -4.97 -5.94 2.71
CA ALA A 74 -3.67 -5.49 3.18
C ALA A 74 -3.53 -5.83 4.68
N ILE A 75 -2.64 -6.75 5.00
CA ILE A 75 -2.34 -7.14 6.38
C ILE A 75 -0.99 -6.52 6.78
N PRO A 76 -0.92 -5.81 7.92
CA PRO A 76 0.35 -5.31 8.43
C PRO A 76 1.34 -6.47 8.67
N CYS A 77 2.60 -6.26 8.35
CA CYS A 77 3.65 -7.25 8.61
C CYS A 77 3.82 -7.48 10.12
N ASP A 78 3.80 -8.74 10.56
CA ASP A 78 3.92 -9.12 11.98
C ASP A 78 5.24 -8.68 12.64
N LYS A 79 6.31 -8.51 11.84
CA LYS A 79 7.61 -8.08 12.35
C LYS A 79 7.73 -6.57 12.54
N CYS A 80 7.24 -5.79 11.57
CA CYS A 80 7.38 -4.33 11.60
C CYS A 80 6.08 -3.59 11.91
N HIS A 81 4.96 -4.29 12.03
CA HIS A 81 3.63 -3.73 12.33
C HIS A 81 3.25 -2.54 11.44
N GLY A 82 3.61 -2.64 10.15
CA GLY A 82 3.38 -1.61 9.15
C GLY A 82 4.45 -0.50 9.08
N ARG A 83 5.43 -0.46 9.98
CA ARG A 83 6.48 0.57 10.03
C ARG A 83 7.52 0.47 8.90
N ARG A 84 7.61 -0.68 8.20
CA ARG A 84 8.49 -0.95 7.04
C ARG A 84 10.00 -0.85 7.33
N LEU A 85 10.39 -0.74 8.59
CA LEU A 85 11.78 -0.60 9.05
C LEU A 85 12.11 -1.67 10.09
N SER A 86 13.40 -2.01 10.20
CA SER A 86 13.88 -2.92 11.25
C SER A 86 13.87 -2.23 12.63
N PRO A 87 13.83 -3.01 13.72
CA PRO A 87 13.91 -2.47 15.09
C PRO A 87 15.16 -1.62 15.32
N GLU A 88 16.30 -2.01 14.73
CA GLU A 88 17.57 -1.28 14.85
C GLU A 88 17.47 0.11 14.20
N SER A 89 16.83 0.20 13.01
CA SER A 89 16.59 1.48 12.35
C SER A 89 15.64 2.37 13.15
N LEU A 90 14.66 1.78 13.82
CA LEU A 90 13.69 2.50 14.66
C LEU A 90 14.27 2.91 16.01
N SER A 91 15.40 2.35 16.43
CA SER A 91 16.10 2.76 17.66
C SER A 91 16.82 4.11 17.52
N VAL A 92 17.06 4.58 16.29
CA VAL A 92 17.65 5.89 16.04
C VAL A 92 16.59 6.97 16.21
N THR A 93 16.86 7.93 17.11
CA THR A 93 15.92 9.03 17.41
C THR A 93 16.57 10.38 17.19
N VAL A 94 15.77 11.36 16.78
CA VAL A 94 16.14 12.77 16.67
C VAL A 94 15.06 13.57 17.40
N GLY A 95 15.44 14.42 18.35
CA GLY A 95 14.47 15.13 19.16
C GLY A 95 13.53 14.22 19.96
N GLY A 96 13.98 13.00 20.31
CA GLY A 96 13.22 12.02 21.10
C GLY A 96 12.24 11.13 20.33
N ILE A 97 12.08 11.32 19.01
CA ILE A 97 11.22 10.46 18.17
C ILE A 97 12.02 9.80 17.06
N ASN A 98 11.55 8.62 16.61
CA ASN A 98 12.12 7.91 15.48
C ASN A 98 11.47 8.33 14.15
N ILE A 99 12.01 7.85 13.04
CA ILE A 99 11.53 8.21 11.70
C ILE A 99 10.09 7.78 11.43
N SER A 100 9.62 6.65 11.97
CA SER A 100 8.23 6.22 11.81
C SER A 100 7.27 7.15 12.53
N GLU A 101 7.59 7.51 13.78
CA GLU A 101 6.81 8.44 14.58
C GLU A 101 6.78 9.84 13.95
N PHE A 102 7.87 10.25 13.32
CA PHE A 102 7.91 11.50 12.55
C PHE A 102 7.00 11.43 11.32
N CYS A 103 7.05 10.32 10.57
CA CYS A 103 6.22 10.14 9.37
C CYS A 103 4.73 10.00 9.68
N ASP A 104 4.35 9.60 10.89
CA ASP A 104 2.96 9.48 11.34
C ASP A 104 2.34 10.83 11.75
N LYS A 105 3.16 11.86 11.90
CA LYS A 105 2.69 13.23 12.12
C LYS A 105 2.03 13.80 10.87
N SER A 106 1.03 14.66 11.05
CA SER A 106 0.53 15.50 9.98
C SER A 106 1.64 16.45 9.47
N ILE A 107 1.50 16.97 8.25
CA ILE A 107 2.48 17.93 7.69
C ILE A 107 2.65 19.14 8.61
N THR A 108 1.57 19.64 9.22
CA THR A 108 1.64 20.74 10.19
C THR A 108 2.47 20.36 11.40
N GLU A 109 2.15 19.23 12.06
CA GLU A 109 2.88 18.77 13.24
C GLU A 109 4.35 18.44 12.94
N ALA A 110 4.64 17.91 11.72
CA ALA A 110 5.98 17.65 11.27
C ALA A 110 6.78 18.94 11.07
N LEU A 111 6.18 20.01 10.53
CA LEU A 111 6.77 21.34 10.40
C LEU A 111 7.05 21.97 11.76
N GLU A 112 6.09 21.92 12.67
CA GLU A 112 6.26 22.41 14.06
C GLU A 112 7.41 21.66 14.75
N PHE A 113 7.43 20.34 14.68
CA PHE A 113 8.51 19.53 15.25
C PHE A 113 9.88 19.92 14.70
N VAL A 114 10.02 20.09 13.37
CA VAL A 114 11.30 20.47 12.75
C VAL A 114 11.70 21.90 13.12
N ASN A 115 10.74 22.81 13.34
CA ASN A 115 11.03 24.18 13.75
C ASN A 115 11.48 24.28 15.22
N ASP A 116 10.89 23.46 16.09
CA ASP A 116 11.15 23.47 17.54
C ASP A 116 12.31 22.56 17.94
N LEU A 117 12.92 21.86 16.96
CA LEU A 117 13.98 20.90 17.19
C LEU A 117 15.22 21.57 17.80
N GLN A 118 15.58 21.14 19.01
CA GLN A 118 16.76 21.62 19.72
C GLN A 118 17.95 20.71 19.39
N LEU A 119 18.94 21.24 18.68
CA LEU A 119 20.15 20.53 18.31
C LEU A 119 21.36 21.26 18.89
N THR A 120 22.42 20.51 19.19
CA THR A 120 23.71 21.06 19.52
C THR A 120 24.35 21.76 18.29
N ASP A 121 25.32 22.63 18.48
CA ASP A 121 26.00 23.33 17.38
C ASP A 121 26.62 22.37 16.35
N ARG A 122 27.14 21.23 16.80
CA ARG A 122 27.72 20.20 15.95
C ARG A 122 26.61 19.49 15.11
N GLU A 123 25.51 19.15 15.74
CA GLU A 123 24.36 18.53 15.05
C GLU A 123 23.72 19.50 14.06
N MET A 124 23.60 20.79 14.45
CA MET A 124 23.08 21.82 13.57
C MET A 124 23.99 22.04 12.35
N PHE A 125 25.30 22.03 12.53
CA PHE A 125 26.26 22.13 11.41
C PHE A 125 26.04 21.00 10.38
N ILE A 126 25.75 19.78 10.83
CA ILE A 126 25.48 18.62 9.97
C ILE A 126 24.09 18.72 9.34
N ALA A 127 23.10 19.10 10.13
CA ALA A 127 21.70 19.00 9.75
C ALA A 127 21.14 20.23 9.01
N ALA A 128 21.79 21.38 9.05
CA ALA A 128 21.25 22.65 8.57
C ALA A 128 20.70 22.60 7.14
N SER A 129 21.45 22.04 6.19
CA SER A 129 21.02 21.91 4.80
C SER A 129 19.85 20.93 4.64
N ILE A 130 19.87 19.84 5.41
CA ILE A 130 18.83 18.80 5.39
C ILE A 130 17.52 19.36 5.97
N LEU A 131 17.62 20.04 7.12
CA LEU A 131 16.46 20.64 7.77
C LEU A 131 15.82 21.74 6.91
N LYS A 132 16.65 22.53 6.21
CA LYS A 132 16.17 23.54 5.26
C LYS A 132 15.35 22.87 4.16
N GLU A 133 15.87 21.85 3.52
CA GLU A 133 15.18 21.10 2.46
C GLU A 133 13.88 20.46 2.95
N ILE A 134 13.88 19.85 4.14
CA ILE A 134 12.68 19.26 4.74
C ILE A 134 11.62 20.35 4.98
N LYS A 135 11.99 21.49 5.57
CA LYS A 135 11.06 22.61 5.81
C LYS A 135 10.47 23.17 4.53
N GLU A 136 11.26 23.34 3.50
CA GLU A 136 10.80 23.80 2.20
C GLU A 136 9.79 22.82 1.59
N ARG A 137 10.08 21.53 1.57
CA ARG A 137 9.20 20.51 1.00
C ARG A 137 7.90 20.36 1.77
N LEU A 138 7.96 20.31 3.10
CA LEU A 138 6.77 20.25 3.94
C LEU A 138 5.93 21.54 3.81
N GLY A 139 6.60 22.71 3.74
CA GLY A 139 5.95 23.98 3.52
C GLY A 139 5.21 24.06 2.18
N PHE A 140 5.75 23.46 1.12
CA PHE A 140 5.04 23.33 -0.16
C PHE A 140 3.78 22.47 -0.04
N LEU A 141 3.86 21.33 0.65
CA LEU A 141 2.68 20.49 0.89
C LEU A 141 1.60 21.25 1.67
N GLN A 142 2.00 22.03 2.67
CA GLN A 142 1.08 22.90 3.42
C GLN A 142 0.46 23.98 2.53
N SER A 143 1.25 24.64 1.67
CA SER A 143 0.78 25.71 0.80
C SER A 143 -0.26 25.27 -0.24
N VAL A 144 -0.26 24.00 -0.63
CA VAL A 144 -1.27 23.41 -1.52
C VAL A 144 -2.46 22.78 -0.77
N GLY A 145 -2.59 23.01 0.55
CA GLY A 145 -3.72 22.57 1.36
C GLY A 145 -3.69 21.06 1.68
N LEU A 146 -2.49 20.50 1.90
CA LEU A 146 -2.30 19.10 2.27
C LEU A 146 -1.75 18.94 3.69
N GLU A 147 -1.95 19.94 4.54
CA GLU A 147 -1.45 20.03 5.91
C GLU A 147 -1.90 18.88 6.82
N TYR A 148 -3.04 18.27 6.51
CA TYR A 148 -3.63 17.17 7.28
C TYR A 148 -3.06 15.78 6.91
N LEU A 149 -2.33 15.67 5.80
CA LEU A 149 -1.75 14.39 5.38
C LEU A 149 -0.57 14.00 6.26
N THR A 150 -0.34 12.68 6.35
CA THR A 150 0.86 12.12 6.97
C THR A 150 1.80 11.54 5.90
N LEU A 151 3.12 11.55 6.16
CA LEU A 151 4.10 10.97 5.24
C LEU A 151 4.03 9.44 5.18
N SER A 152 3.47 8.80 6.22
CA SER A 152 3.25 7.35 6.30
C SER A 152 2.09 6.87 5.44
N ARG A 153 1.23 7.78 4.98
CA ARG A 153 0.03 7.43 4.20
C ARG A 153 0.38 6.79 2.86
N SER A 154 -0.26 5.66 2.57
CA SER A 154 -0.08 4.95 1.30
C SER A 154 -0.59 5.77 0.13
N SER A 155 0.18 5.84 -0.96
CA SER A 155 -0.20 6.56 -2.19
C SER A 155 -1.49 6.03 -2.82
N GLY A 156 -1.79 4.74 -2.68
CA GLY A 156 -3.03 4.13 -3.17
C GLY A 156 -4.30 4.59 -2.45
N THR A 157 -4.17 5.24 -1.28
CA THR A 157 -5.31 5.78 -0.52
C THR A 157 -5.56 7.27 -0.78
N LEU A 158 -4.73 7.89 -1.61
CA LEU A 158 -4.87 9.31 -1.97
C LEU A 158 -6.02 9.50 -2.96
N SER A 159 -6.82 10.52 -2.75
CA SER A 159 -7.78 10.96 -3.75
C SER A 159 -7.09 11.54 -4.99
N GLY A 160 -7.80 11.61 -6.11
CA GLY A 160 -7.26 12.22 -7.34
C GLY A 160 -6.78 13.66 -7.12
N GLY A 161 -7.53 14.46 -6.37
CA GLY A 161 -7.16 15.83 -6.04
C GLY A 161 -5.93 15.94 -5.12
N GLU A 162 -5.77 15.04 -4.15
CA GLU A 162 -4.57 14.98 -3.30
C GLU A 162 -3.34 14.62 -4.14
N SER A 163 -3.45 13.59 -5.00
CA SER A 163 -2.37 13.18 -5.89
C SER A 163 -1.94 14.30 -6.85
N GLN A 164 -2.90 15.05 -7.39
CA GLN A 164 -2.63 16.19 -8.26
C GLN A 164 -1.92 17.31 -7.51
N ARG A 165 -2.36 17.65 -6.29
CA ARG A 165 -1.71 18.66 -5.44
C ARG A 165 -0.30 18.27 -5.03
N ILE A 166 -0.04 16.98 -4.72
CA ILE A 166 1.31 16.48 -4.45
C ILE A 166 2.21 16.65 -5.67
N ARG A 167 1.72 16.33 -6.88
CA ARG A 167 2.49 16.56 -8.13
C ARG A 167 2.78 18.03 -8.34
N LEU A 168 1.81 18.91 -8.09
CA LEU A 168 2.01 20.35 -8.18
C LEU A 168 3.07 20.84 -7.20
N ALA A 169 2.99 20.42 -5.92
CA ALA A 169 3.99 20.74 -4.91
C ALA A 169 5.40 20.26 -5.30
N THR A 170 5.52 19.07 -5.88
CA THR A 170 6.80 18.51 -6.33
C THR A 170 7.39 19.32 -7.50
N GLN A 171 6.57 19.75 -8.46
CA GLN A 171 6.98 20.54 -9.61
C GLN A 171 7.43 21.96 -9.21
N ILE A 172 6.63 22.64 -8.38
CA ILE A 172 6.95 23.99 -7.89
C ILE A 172 8.13 23.95 -6.93
N GLY A 173 8.18 22.93 -6.04
CA GLY A 173 9.24 22.75 -5.06
C GLY A 173 10.63 22.43 -5.64
N SER A 174 10.70 22.05 -6.93
CA SER A 174 11.99 21.84 -7.61
C SER A 174 12.76 23.13 -7.87
N SER A 175 12.16 24.31 -7.56
CA SER A 175 12.77 25.64 -7.71
C SER A 175 13.42 25.87 -9.08
N LEU A 176 12.94 25.23 -10.13
CA LEU A 176 13.44 25.41 -11.49
C LEU A 176 13.04 26.83 -11.98
N MET A 177 13.97 27.75 -11.88
CA MET A 177 13.80 29.10 -12.42
C MET A 177 13.84 29.06 -13.95
N GLY A 178 12.94 29.83 -14.61
CA GLY A 178 12.90 29.92 -16.06
C GLY A 178 12.13 28.81 -16.78
N VAL A 179 11.35 28.00 -16.07
CA VAL A 179 10.48 26.97 -16.64
C VAL A 179 9.03 27.46 -16.69
N LEU A 180 8.38 27.25 -17.81
CA LEU A 180 6.93 27.50 -17.98
C LEU A 180 6.14 26.27 -17.52
N TYR A 181 5.30 26.43 -16.49
CA TYR A 181 4.39 25.39 -16.03
C TYR A 181 3.03 25.55 -16.73
N ILE A 182 2.60 24.55 -17.47
CA ILE A 182 1.27 24.49 -18.08
C ILE A 182 0.41 23.65 -17.14
N LEU A 183 -0.59 24.26 -16.53
CA LEU A 183 -1.53 23.59 -15.62
C LEU A 183 -2.85 23.38 -16.36
N ASP A 184 -3.31 22.14 -16.42
CA ASP A 184 -4.63 21.76 -16.89
C ASP A 184 -5.61 21.76 -15.70
N GLU A 185 -6.71 22.47 -15.85
CA GLU A 185 -7.77 22.63 -14.82
C GLU A 185 -7.26 22.97 -13.39
N PRO A 186 -6.45 24.01 -13.20
CA PRO A 186 -5.84 24.32 -11.89
C PRO A 186 -6.86 24.62 -10.79
N SER A 187 -8.10 24.96 -11.14
CA SER A 187 -9.19 25.22 -10.18
C SER A 187 -9.64 23.97 -9.42
N ILE A 188 -9.45 22.77 -9.96
CA ILE A 188 -9.76 21.50 -9.27
C ILE A 188 -8.83 21.30 -8.08
N ALA A 189 -7.57 21.75 -8.22
CA ALA A 189 -6.58 21.69 -7.16
C ALA A 189 -6.81 22.68 -6.01
N SER A 190 -7.57 23.77 -6.25
CA SER A 190 -7.76 24.87 -5.29
C SER A 190 -9.11 24.89 -4.58
N LYS A 191 -10.05 24.00 -4.85
CA LYS A 191 -11.31 23.96 -4.10
C LYS A 191 -11.04 23.56 -2.65
N ARG A 192 -10.95 24.56 -1.77
CA ARG A 192 -11.12 24.40 -0.32
C ARG A 192 -12.56 23.90 -0.11
N GLN A 193 -12.70 22.76 0.50
CA GLN A 193 -13.96 22.38 1.14
C GLN A 193 -14.09 23.13 2.46
#